data_451a693f1758f971b753f3f294819132
#
_entry.id   451a693f1758f971b753f3f294819132
#
_cell.length_a   1.000
_cell.length_b   1.000
_cell.length_c   1.000
_cell.angle_alpha   90.00
_cell.angle_beta   90.00
_cell.angle_gamma   90.00
#
_symmetry.space_group_name_H-M   'P 1'
#
loop_
_entity.id
_entity.type
_entity.pdbx_description
1 polymer ?
#
loop_
_entity_poly.entity_id
_entity_poly.type
_entity_poly.pdbx_seq_one_letter_code
_entity_poly.pdbx_strand_id
1 'polypeptide(L)'
;MVLLSTSAMPRRSVLTLVALLLVAINLRPALTSVSPVLGSIAEALALSPSWQGILTTLPVLFLGLAAPLAPKLVRRIGPERSVFAALLVLAVALLARPYVVTTVGTAGLFLGTAVAGSCIGIIGVLLPGIVKRDFPRRVSIMTGLYTVALNLGASAAAGTTEPLRQQLGGIWQGASQGVSHGSWQGALAFWLLPAVIAALFWLPQLKGTKPVRVPVRRGARLRHDPLAWQVSLFMGLQSSLAYIVFGWLPTILQDRGLTAVTAGLALSVSILLQVITAILAPWIGSRMRDQRAVLVGVMALTLVGLLGCLYAPIGSVWLWIVILGLGQGGTFSMALTLLALRAPDAITAASLSAMAQGIGYTLAAMGPLLVGVLHDWSGGWNVVGILVSAIALGALVMALGAGRDRQVASTQGVD
;
A
#
# COMPACT_ATOMS: atom_id res chain seq x y z
N MET A 1 -15.01 23.39 -21.14
CA MET A 1 -15.27 22.32 -22.12
C MET A 1 -14.07 22.29 -23.07
N VAL A 2 -13.00 21.59 -22.69
CA VAL A 2 -11.77 21.43 -23.50
C VAL A 2 -11.93 20.12 -24.25
N LEU A 3 -12.19 20.23 -25.54
CA LEU A 3 -12.27 19.10 -26.46
C LEU A 3 -10.96 18.30 -26.40
N LEU A 4 -11.08 17.04 -26.01
CA LEU A 4 -10.02 16.03 -26.08
C LEU A 4 -9.64 15.86 -27.56
N SER A 5 -8.53 16.45 -27.99
CA SER A 5 -7.95 16.09 -29.28
C SER A 5 -7.49 14.62 -29.17
N THR A 6 -8.21 13.75 -29.81
CA THR A 6 -7.92 12.30 -29.94
C THR A 6 -6.79 12.08 -30.92
N SER A 7 -5.59 12.60 -30.64
CA SER A 7 -4.41 12.09 -31.32
C SER A 7 -4.11 10.71 -30.75
N ALA A 8 -4.29 9.67 -31.58
CA ALA A 8 -3.99 8.29 -31.22
C ALA A 8 -2.59 8.19 -30.63
N MET A 9 -2.45 7.59 -29.44
CA MET A 9 -1.13 7.38 -28.84
C MET A 9 -0.29 6.49 -29.76
N PRO A 10 1.00 6.82 -29.98
CA PRO A 10 1.88 5.95 -30.74
C PRO A 10 1.93 4.55 -30.08
N ARG A 11 1.96 3.48 -30.87
CA ARG A 11 1.95 2.08 -30.39
C ARG A 11 2.94 1.83 -29.24
N ARG A 12 4.11 2.46 -29.29
CA ARG A 12 5.14 2.37 -28.23
C ARG A 12 4.64 2.93 -26.89
N SER A 13 3.93 4.06 -26.90
CA SER A 13 3.36 4.66 -25.70
C SER A 13 2.24 3.82 -25.08
N VAL A 14 1.44 3.13 -25.91
CA VAL A 14 0.40 2.20 -25.44
C VAL A 14 1.03 0.99 -24.76
N LEU A 15 2.06 0.38 -25.34
CA LEU A 15 2.78 -0.74 -24.75
C LEU A 15 3.43 -0.34 -23.40
N THR A 16 4.03 0.85 -23.34
CA THR A 16 4.60 1.37 -22.09
C THR A 16 3.52 1.57 -21.03
N LEU A 17 2.35 2.11 -21.39
CA LEU A 17 1.23 2.28 -20.48
C LEU A 17 0.73 0.93 -19.94
N VAL A 18 0.49 -0.04 -20.81
CA VAL A 18 0.04 -1.39 -20.41
C VAL A 18 1.06 -2.04 -19.47
N ALA A 19 2.35 -2.01 -19.81
CA ALA A 19 3.41 -2.55 -18.98
C ALA A 19 3.44 -1.85 -17.58
N LEU A 20 3.29 -0.53 -17.55
CA LEU A 20 3.25 0.26 -16.32
C LEU A 20 2.05 -0.09 -15.43
N LEU A 21 0.86 -0.27 -16.03
CA LEU A 21 -0.34 -0.67 -15.30
C LEU A 21 -0.23 -2.10 -14.77
N LEU A 22 0.34 -3.03 -15.54
CA LEU A 22 0.61 -4.39 -15.09
C LEU A 22 1.61 -4.42 -13.92
N VAL A 23 2.64 -3.59 -13.95
CA VAL A 23 3.55 -3.42 -12.80
C VAL A 23 2.81 -2.88 -11.59
N ALA A 24 1.98 -1.84 -11.78
CA ALA A 24 1.21 -1.22 -10.70
C ALA A 24 0.26 -2.21 -10.00
N ILE A 25 -0.42 -3.07 -10.76
CA ILE A 25 -1.29 -4.14 -10.23
C ILE A 25 -0.53 -5.03 -9.23
N ASN A 26 0.77 -5.26 -9.44
CA ASN A 26 1.58 -6.14 -8.60
C ASN A 26 2.09 -5.51 -7.29
N LEU A 27 1.93 -4.20 -7.09
CA LEU A 27 2.53 -3.52 -5.93
C LEU A 27 1.82 -3.76 -4.60
N ARG A 28 0.60 -4.27 -4.60
CA ARG A 28 -0.16 -4.51 -3.36
C ARG A 28 -0.57 -5.97 -3.09
N PRO A 29 -0.70 -6.87 -4.06
CA PRO A 29 -1.12 -8.24 -3.80
C PRO A 29 -0.27 -8.97 -2.76
N ALA A 30 1.03 -8.73 -2.72
CA ALA A 30 1.92 -9.34 -1.72
C ALA A 30 1.55 -8.97 -0.26
N LEU A 31 0.92 -7.80 -0.06
CA LEU A 31 0.44 -7.35 1.25
C LEU A 31 -0.98 -7.86 1.52
N THR A 32 -1.90 -7.66 0.57
CA THR A 32 -3.33 -7.88 0.79
C THR A 32 -3.77 -9.33 0.60
N SER A 33 -2.94 -10.20 0.02
CA SER A 33 -3.20 -11.64 -0.10
C SER A 33 -2.99 -12.41 1.20
N VAL A 34 -2.18 -11.91 2.12
CA VAL A 34 -1.86 -12.61 3.39
C VAL A 34 -3.05 -12.57 4.34
N SER A 35 -3.70 -11.44 4.46
CA SER A 35 -4.73 -11.18 5.47
C SER A 35 -5.95 -12.13 5.41
N PRO A 36 -6.55 -12.45 4.23
CA PRO A 36 -7.68 -13.39 4.18
C PRO A 36 -7.35 -14.81 4.62
N VAL A 37 -6.09 -15.23 4.45
CA VAL A 37 -5.60 -16.58 4.81
C VAL A 37 -4.73 -16.58 6.07
N LEU A 38 -4.68 -15.45 6.80
CA LEU A 38 -3.81 -15.29 7.97
C LEU A 38 -4.14 -16.29 9.07
N GLY A 39 -5.42 -16.58 9.31
CA GLY A 39 -5.85 -17.61 10.26
C GLY A 39 -5.32 -19.00 9.90
N SER A 40 -5.42 -19.40 8.62
CA SER A 40 -4.91 -20.69 8.14
C SER A 40 -3.38 -20.78 8.24
N ILE A 41 -2.65 -19.68 8.02
CA ILE A 41 -1.20 -19.61 8.23
C ILE A 41 -0.87 -19.74 9.72
N ALA A 42 -1.61 -19.03 10.57
CA ALA A 42 -1.42 -19.04 12.01
C ALA A 42 -1.65 -20.42 12.62
N GLU A 43 -2.70 -21.10 12.20
CA GLU A 43 -3.01 -22.48 12.61
C GLU A 43 -1.91 -23.45 12.16
N ALA A 44 -1.52 -23.39 10.86
CA ALA A 44 -0.52 -24.29 10.30
C ALA A 44 0.89 -24.13 10.89
N LEU A 45 1.26 -22.92 11.33
CA LEU A 45 2.59 -22.57 11.82
C LEU A 45 2.62 -22.26 13.34
N ALA A 46 1.50 -22.45 14.04
CA ALA A 46 1.31 -22.13 15.45
C ALA A 46 1.75 -20.68 15.79
N LEU A 47 1.35 -19.70 14.96
CA LEU A 47 1.75 -18.30 15.14
C LEU A 47 0.83 -17.61 16.14
N SER A 48 1.41 -17.04 17.21
CA SER A 48 0.67 -16.14 18.09
C SER A 48 0.24 -14.85 17.35
N PRO A 49 -0.76 -14.11 17.85
CA PRO A 49 -1.18 -12.83 17.28
C PRO A 49 -0.02 -11.83 17.12
N SER A 50 0.95 -11.83 18.03
CA SER A 50 2.18 -11.01 17.92
C SER A 50 2.99 -11.37 16.66
N TRP A 51 3.20 -12.65 16.37
CA TRP A 51 3.89 -13.10 15.15
C TRP A 51 3.11 -12.80 13.88
N GLN A 52 1.76 -12.90 13.91
CA GLN A 52 0.89 -12.46 12.82
C GLN A 52 1.05 -10.94 12.57
N GLY A 53 1.15 -10.15 13.64
CA GLY A 53 1.44 -8.71 13.57
C GLY A 53 2.78 -8.42 12.91
N ILE A 54 3.84 -9.19 13.24
CA ILE A 54 5.15 -9.07 12.58
C ILE A 54 5.01 -9.42 11.09
N LEU A 55 4.34 -10.51 10.73
CA LEU A 55 4.15 -10.94 9.35
C LEU A 55 3.47 -9.88 8.49
N THR A 56 2.43 -9.24 9.01
CA THR A 56 1.69 -8.17 8.30
C THR A 56 2.44 -6.83 8.29
N THR A 57 3.34 -6.61 9.24
CA THR A 57 4.18 -5.41 9.35
C THR A 57 5.37 -5.42 8.39
N LEU A 58 6.02 -6.58 8.22
CA LEU A 58 7.26 -6.72 7.47
C LEU A 58 7.23 -6.11 6.07
N PRO A 59 6.21 -6.37 5.22
CA PRO A 59 6.21 -5.82 3.88
C PRO A 59 6.12 -4.29 3.89
N VAL A 60 5.43 -3.68 4.86
CA VAL A 60 5.30 -2.23 4.99
C VAL A 60 6.61 -1.60 5.48
N LEU A 61 7.26 -2.22 6.46
CA LEU A 61 8.55 -1.79 6.99
C LEU A 61 9.62 -1.82 5.90
N PHE A 62 9.70 -2.93 5.16
CA PHE A 62 10.71 -3.09 4.11
C PHE A 62 10.40 -2.28 2.85
N LEU A 63 9.14 -1.92 2.60
CA LEU A 63 8.77 -0.93 1.59
C LEU A 63 9.46 0.43 1.89
N GLY A 64 9.44 0.86 3.13
CA GLY A 64 10.13 2.08 3.57
C GLY A 64 11.66 1.94 3.58
N LEU A 65 12.19 0.88 4.19
CA LEU A 65 13.63 0.65 4.34
C LEU A 65 14.35 0.43 3.01
N ALA A 66 13.68 -0.17 2.02
CA ALA A 66 14.27 -0.42 0.70
C ALA A 66 14.15 0.79 -0.26
N ALA A 67 13.28 1.75 0.01
CA ALA A 67 13.10 2.94 -0.83
C ALA A 67 14.42 3.68 -1.16
N PRO A 68 15.39 3.87 -0.23
CA PRO A 68 16.68 4.48 -0.50
C PRO A 68 17.60 3.67 -1.45
N LEU A 69 17.29 2.39 -1.68
CA LEU A 69 18.05 1.56 -2.64
C LEU A 69 17.68 1.89 -4.09
N ALA A 70 16.47 2.37 -4.35
CA ALA A 70 15.98 2.67 -5.70
C ALA A 70 16.91 3.67 -6.45
N PRO A 71 17.32 4.84 -5.90
CA PRO A 71 18.26 5.73 -6.57
C PRO A 71 19.64 5.12 -6.80
N LYS A 72 20.09 4.21 -5.91
CA LYS A 72 21.37 3.53 -6.07
C LYS A 72 21.35 2.55 -7.24
N LEU A 73 20.25 1.78 -7.38
CA LEU A 73 20.03 0.88 -8.50
C LEU A 73 19.93 1.64 -9.83
N VAL A 74 19.14 2.73 -9.88
CA VAL A 74 19.01 3.57 -11.09
C VAL A 74 20.36 4.09 -11.57
N ARG A 75 21.23 4.49 -10.65
CA ARG A 75 22.59 4.95 -11.02
C ARG A 75 23.47 3.85 -11.59
N ARG A 76 23.26 2.58 -11.21
CA ARG A 76 24.07 1.45 -11.66
C ARG A 76 23.55 0.84 -12.96
N ILE A 77 22.26 0.56 -13.03
CA ILE A 77 21.67 -0.25 -14.11
C ILE A 77 20.54 0.46 -14.88
N GLY A 78 20.13 1.67 -14.44
CA GLY A 78 19.03 2.42 -15.04
C GLY A 78 17.65 2.05 -14.46
N PRO A 79 16.62 2.93 -14.66
CA PRO A 79 15.31 2.75 -14.03
C PRO A 79 14.56 1.51 -14.54
N GLU A 80 14.55 1.23 -15.84
CA GLU A 80 13.79 0.11 -16.41
C GLU A 80 14.38 -1.24 -15.99
N ARG A 81 15.71 -1.38 -15.98
CA ARG A 81 16.37 -2.60 -15.52
C ARG A 81 16.18 -2.79 -14.01
N SER A 82 16.10 -1.70 -13.25
CA SER A 82 15.83 -1.76 -11.81
C SER A 82 14.42 -2.27 -11.53
N VAL A 83 13.41 -1.80 -12.27
CA VAL A 83 12.03 -2.30 -12.17
C VAL A 83 11.97 -3.77 -12.59
N PHE A 84 12.60 -4.15 -13.68
CA PHE A 84 12.62 -5.55 -14.16
C PHE A 84 13.27 -6.49 -13.16
N ALA A 85 14.45 -6.14 -12.64
CA ALA A 85 15.13 -6.93 -11.63
C ALA A 85 14.29 -7.07 -10.35
N ALA A 86 13.65 -5.98 -9.90
CA ALA A 86 12.77 -6.02 -8.75
C ALA A 86 11.52 -6.89 -8.99
N LEU A 87 10.94 -6.91 -10.20
CA LEU A 87 9.82 -7.79 -10.55
C LEU A 87 10.24 -9.27 -10.54
N LEU A 88 11.41 -9.61 -11.06
CA LEU A 88 11.93 -10.98 -11.03
C LEU A 88 12.17 -11.44 -9.58
N VAL A 89 12.82 -10.60 -8.77
CA VAL A 89 13.06 -10.92 -7.35
C VAL A 89 11.73 -11.02 -6.60
N LEU A 90 10.74 -10.14 -6.90
CA LEU A 90 9.38 -10.23 -6.35
C LEU A 90 8.72 -11.56 -6.71
N ALA A 91 8.77 -11.96 -7.97
CA ALA A 91 8.19 -13.23 -8.42
C ALA A 91 8.84 -14.44 -7.69
N VAL A 92 10.16 -14.46 -7.57
CA VAL A 92 10.88 -15.49 -6.81
C VAL A 92 10.48 -15.45 -5.33
N ALA A 93 10.39 -14.28 -4.71
CA ALA A 93 10.01 -14.13 -3.32
C ALA A 93 8.56 -14.61 -3.07
N LEU A 94 7.62 -14.31 -4.00
CA LEU A 94 6.22 -14.77 -3.92
C LEU A 94 6.10 -16.27 -4.06
N LEU A 95 6.93 -16.91 -4.86
CA LEU A 95 7.01 -18.37 -4.97
C LEU A 95 7.68 -18.99 -3.75
N ALA A 96 8.82 -18.45 -3.34
CA ALA A 96 9.65 -19.04 -2.30
C ALA A 96 9.00 -18.92 -0.91
N ARG A 97 8.40 -17.78 -0.56
CA ARG A 97 7.90 -17.49 0.79
C ARG A 97 6.99 -18.57 1.38
N PRO A 98 6.03 -19.18 0.64
CA PRO A 98 5.17 -20.22 1.21
C PRO A 98 5.83 -21.61 1.23
N TYR A 99 6.79 -21.91 0.34
CA TYR A 99 7.38 -23.25 0.22
C TYR A 99 8.68 -23.43 1.00
N VAL A 100 9.47 -22.37 1.16
CA VAL A 100 10.72 -22.40 1.95
C VAL A 100 10.44 -22.66 3.44
N VAL A 101 9.18 -22.51 3.89
CA VAL A 101 8.76 -22.88 5.26
C VAL A 101 9.07 -24.36 5.57
N THR A 102 8.99 -25.27 4.59
CA THR A 102 9.26 -26.70 4.79
C THR A 102 10.74 -27.01 5.05
N THR A 103 11.66 -26.13 4.61
CA THR A 103 13.11 -26.34 4.72
C THR A 103 13.77 -25.49 5.79
N VAL A 104 13.32 -24.24 5.96
CA VAL A 104 13.92 -23.25 6.88
C VAL A 104 12.96 -22.87 8.01
N GLY A 105 11.79 -23.49 8.06
CA GLY A 105 10.75 -23.17 9.05
C GLY A 105 10.08 -21.81 8.77
N THR A 106 9.41 -21.27 9.78
CA THR A 106 8.66 -19.99 9.69
C THR A 106 9.49 -18.81 9.21
N ALA A 107 10.81 -18.81 9.45
CA ALA A 107 11.72 -17.76 9.01
C ALA A 107 11.68 -17.56 7.48
N GLY A 108 11.47 -18.62 6.70
CA GLY A 108 11.34 -18.53 5.23
C GLY A 108 10.18 -17.65 4.79
N LEU A 109 9.02 -17.76 5.44
CA LEU A 109 7.83 -16.92 5.17
C LEU A 109 8.12 -15.44 5.46
N PHE A 110 8.74 -15.15 6.60
CA PHE A 110 9.07 -13.79 7.01
C PHE A 110 10.11 -13.15 6.09
N LEU A 111 11.19 -13.87 5.76
CA LEU A 111 12.22 -13.40 4.84
C LEU A 111 11.67 -13.14 3.43
N GLY A 112 10.89 -14.08 2.89
CA GLY A 112 10.26 -13.91 1.58
C GLY A 112 9.31 -12.70 1.55
N THR A 113 8.57 -12.48 2.64
CA THR A 113 7.68 -11.32 2.78
C THR A 113 8.46 -10.00 2.87
N ALA A 114 9.59 -9.98 3.60
CA ALA A 114 10.48 -8.82 3.67
C ALA A 114 11.11 -8.47 2.30
N VAL A 115 11.54 -9.50 1.55
CA VAL A 115 12.10 -9.33 0.20
C VAL A 115 11.02 -8.81 -0.75
N ALA A 116 9.80 -9.35 -0.69
CA ALA A 116 8.67 -8.86 -1.50
C ALA A 116 8.36 -7.39 -1.20
N GLY A 117 8.29 -7.00 0.08
CA GLY A 117 8.12 -5.60 0.50
C GLY A 117 9.22 -4.68 -0.02
N SER A 118 10.48 -5.14 0.01
CA SER A 118 11.64 -4.41 -0.53
C SER A 118 11.50 -4.14 -2.04
N CYS A 119 11.11 -5.16 -2.81
CA CYS A 119 10.90 -5.03 -4.25
C CYS A 119 9.78 -4.03 -4.56
N ILE A 120 8.66 -4.10 -3.83
CA ILE A 120 7.54 -3.17 -3.96
C ILE A 120 7.98 -1.74 -3.65
N GLY A 121 8.76 -1.53 -2.59
CA GLY A 121 9.29 -0.22 -2.22
C GLY A 121 10.18 0.38 -3.32
N ILE A 122 11.08 -0.41 -3.88
CA ILE A 122 11.95 0.02 -5.00
C ILE A 122 11.10 0.41 -6.21
N ILE A 123 10.16 -0.45 -6.64
CA ILE A 123 9.30 -0.18 -7.80
C ILE A 123 8.44 1.05 -7.55
N GLY A 124 7.83 1.16 -6.36
CA GLY A 124 6.96 2.27 -5.98
C GLY A 124 7.65 3.64 -6.04
N VAL A 125 8.95 3.70 -5.74
CA VAL A 125 9.76 4.93 -5.90
C VAL A 125 10.05 5.24 -7.38
N LEU A 126 10.22 4.22 -8.22
CA LEU A 126 10.64 4.40 -9.61
C LEU A 126 9.48 4.74 -10.55
N LEU A 127 8.30 4.14 -10.33
CA LEU A 127 7.16 4.30 -11.24
C LEU A 127 6.73 5.75 -11.48
N PRO A 128 6.55 6.61 -10.46
CA PRO A 128 6.17 8.01 -10.69
C PRO A 128 7.20 8.77 -11.53
N GLY A 129 8.48 8.47 -11.37
CA GLY A 129 9.56 9.05 -12.19
C GLY A 129 9.46 8.65 -13.66
N ILE A 130 9.17 7.38 -13.92
CA ILE A 130 8.96 6.84 -15.28
C ILE A 130 7.71 7.47 -15.92
N VAL A 131 6.60 7.56 -15.17
CA VAL A 131 5.37 8.22 -15.63
C VAL A 131 5.64 9.68 -16.03
N LYS A 132 6.34 10.43 -15.20
CA LYS A 132 6.66 11.84 -15.48
C LYS A 132 7.56 12.00 -16.73
N ARG A 133 8.50 11.08 -16.94
CA ARG A 133 9.40 11.09 -18.10
C ARG A 133 8.68 10.73 -19.40
N ASP A 134 7.89 9.64 -19.38
CA ASP A 134 7.33 9.07 -20.60
C ASP A 134 5.98 9.69 -21.00
N PHE A 135 5.27 10.28 -20.02
CA PHE A 135 3.96 10.92 -20.23
C PHE A 135 3.89 12.37 -19.68
N PRO A 136 4.83 13.27 -20.03
CA PRO A 136 4.95 14.59 -19.40
C PRO A 136 3.69 15.47 -19.56
N ARG A 137 2.93 15.29 -20.66
CA ARG A 137 1.69 16.04 -20.92
C ARG A 137 0.44 15.44 -20.25
N ARG A 138 0.53 14.24 -19.69
CA ARG A 138 -0.61 13.47 -19.13
C ARG A 138 -0.29 12.86 -17.75
N VAL A 139 0.63 13.46 -17.02
CA VAL A 139 1.12 12.93 -15.72
C VAL A 139 -0.04 12.63 -14.76
N SER A 140 -0.98 13.57 -14.59
CA SER A 140 -2.11 13.42 -13.66
C SER A 140 -3.02 12.24 -14.04
N ILE A 141 -3.34 12.07 -15.33
CA ILE A 141 -4.18 10.98 -15.82
C ILE A 141 -3.46 9.63 -15.62
N MET A 142 -2.17 9.58 -15.97
CA MET A 142 -1.36 8.36 -15.83
C MET A 142 -1.17 7.96 -14.36
N THR A 143 -0.99 8.94 -13.47
CA THR A 143 -0.92 8.72 -12.03
C THR A 143 -2.26 8.21 -11.49
N GLY A 144 -3.38 8.76 -11.95
CA GLY A 144 -4.71 8.27 -11.61
C GLY A 144 -4.92 6.80 -12.06
N LEU A 145 -4.62 6.48 -13.31
CA LEU A 145 -4.72 5.10 -13.85
C LEU A 145 -3.83 4.13 -13.08
N TYR A 146 -2.60 4.52 -12.79
CA TYR A 146 -1.66 3.76 -11.97
C TYR A 146 -2.22 3.49 -10.57
N THR A 147 -2.82 4.48 -9.92
CA THR A 147 -3.43 4.33 -8.59
C THR A 147 -4.64 3.40 -8.62
N VAL A 148 -5.48 3.51 -9.66
CA VAL A 148 -6.60 2.57 -9.87
C VAL A 148 -6.09 1.15 -10.07
N ALA A 149 -5.08 0.95 -10.93
CA ALA A 149 -4.48 -0.37 -11.16
C ALA A 149 -3.92 -1.00 -9.88
N LEU A 150 -3.24 -0.19 -9.05
CA LEU A 150 -2.71 -0.59 -7.74
C LEU A 150 -3.82 -1.06 -6.80
N ASN A 151 -4.94 -0.33 -6.74
CA ASN A 151 -6.10 -0.69 -5.92
C ASN A 151 -6.84 -1.92 -6.47
N LEU A 152 -6.94 -2.06 -7.80
CA LEU A 152 -7.50 -3.27 -8.42
C LEU A 152 -6.68 -4.53 -8.06
N GLY A 153 -5.36 -4.45 -8.11
CA GLY A 153 -4.48 -5.54 -7.68
C GLY A 153 -4.67 -5.90 -6.20
N ALA A 154 -4.74 -4.89 -5.34
CA ALA A 154 -4.99 -5.07 -3.91
C ALA A 154 -6.35 -5.71 -3.63
N SER A 155 -7.41 -5.20 -4.26
CA SER A 155 -8.77 -5.70 -4.13
C SER A 155 -8.91 -7.13 -4.65
N ALA A 156 -8.35 -7.42 -5.84
CA ALA A 156 -8.32 -8.77 -6.38
C ALA A 156 -7.66 -9.74 -5.41
N ALA A 157 -6.50 -9.37 -4.84
CA ALA A 157 -5.81 -10.23 -3.87
C ALA A 157 -6.63 -10.46 -2.59
N ALA A 158 -7.22 -9.41 -2.04
CA ALA A 158 -8.03 -9.52 -0.84
C ALA A 158 -9.27 -10.42 -1.04
N GLY A 159 -9.93 -10.29 -2.19
CA GLY A 159 -11.18 -11.01 -2.46
C GLY A 159 -11.00 -12.43 -2.98
N THR A 160 -9.89 -12.74 -3.69
CA THR A 160 -9.73 -14.03 -4.37
C THR A 160 -8.79 -15.01 -3.67
N THR A 161 -7.92 -14.55 -2.75
CA THR A 161 -6.91 -15.44 -2.15
C THR A 161 -7.55 -16.56 -1.33
N GLU A 162 -8.60 -16.30 -0.55
CA GLU A 162 -9.30 -17.35 0.20
C GLU A 162 -10.07 -18.32 -0.71
N PRO A 163 -10.88 -17.89 -1.69
CA PRO A 163 -11.43 -18.81 -2.69
C PRO A 163 -10.36 -19.68 -3.40
N LEU A 164 -9.21 -19.08 -3.76
CA LEU A 164 -8.09 -19.83 -4.35
C LEU A 164 -7.55 -20.88 -3.38
N ARG A 165 -7.42 -20.58 -2.08
CA ARG A 165 -7.00 -21.53 -1.07
C ARG A 165 -7.94 -22.74 -1.02
N GLN A 166 -9.24 -22.49 -1.05
CA GLN A 166 -10.25 -23.56 -1.01
C GLN A 166 -10.20 -24.43 -2.26
N GLN A 167 -10.07 -23.84 -3.45
CA GLN A 167 -10.00 -24.58 -4.72
C GLN A 167 -8.70 -25.34 -4.88
N LEU A 168 -7.56 -24.73 -4.59
CA LEU A 168 -6.25 -25.38 -4.72
C LEU A 168 -6.05 -26.46 -3.64
N GLY A 169 -6.72 -26.38 -2.50
CA GLY A 169 -6.73 -27.44 -1.48
C GLY A 169 -7.24 -28.76 -2.03
N GLY A 170 -8.29 -28.76 -2.87
CA GLY A 170 -8.84 -29.96 -3.49
C GLY A 170 -7.91 -30.61 -4.54
N ILE A 171 -7.14 -29.82 -5.27
CA ILE A 171 -6.24 -30.32 -6.33
C ILE A 171 -4.97 -30.95 -5.74
N TRP A 172 -4.45 -30.44 -4.63
CA TRP A 172 -3.21 -30.94 -4.02
C TRP A 172 -3.42 -32.08 -3.00
N GLN A 173 -4.64 -32.32 -2.52
CA GLN A 173 -4.95 -33.49 -1.67
C GLN A 173 -4.67 -34.82 -2.37
N GLY A 174 -4.67 -34.86 -3.71
CA GLY A 174 -4.29 -36.04 -4.50
C GLY A 174 -2.79 -36.33 -4.58
N ALA A 175 -1.93 -35.36 -4.23
CA ALA A 175 -0.47 -35.48 -4.42
C ALA A 175 0.34 -35.65 -3.13
N SER A 176 -0.23 -35.40 -1.95
CA SER A 176 0.47 -35.58 -0.66
C SER A 176 -0.50 -36.09 0.40
N GLN A 177 -0.44 -37.39 0.65
CA GLN A 177 -1.09 -38.03 1.80
C GLN A 177 -0.48 -37.45 3.10
N GLY A 178 -1.23 -36.58 3.80
CA GLY A 178 -0.85 -36.18 5.15
C GLY A 178 -1.10 -34.72 5.58
N VAL A 179 -1.42 -33.80 4.67
CA VAL A 179 -1.71 -32.39 5.05
C VAL A 179 -3.11 -32.00 4.60
N SER A 180 -4.08 -32.19 5.50
CA SER A 180 -5.52 -31.95 5.27
C SER A 180 -5.94 -30.48 5.31
N HIS A 181 -5.03 -29.52 5.18
CA HIS A 181 -5.34 -28.10 5.21
C HIS A 181 -5.18 -27.51 3.82
N GLY A 182 -6.27 -26.98 3.27
CA GLY A 182 -6.30 -26.31 1.95
C GLY A 182 -5.11 -25.38 1.78
N SER A 183 -4.41 -25.52 0.64
CA SER A 183 -3.07 -24.98 0.42
C SER A 183 -3.03 -23.45 0.41
N TRP A 184 -2.86 -22.82 1.60
CA TRP A 184 -2.53 -21.41 1.70
C TRP A 184 -1.23 -21.09 0.92
N GLN A 185 -0.32 -22.06 0.82
CA GLN A 185 0.91 -21.96 0.06
C GLN A 185 0.62 -21.71 -1.43
N GLY A 186 -0.26 -22.53 -2.02
CA GLY A 186 -0.65 -22.36 -3.42
C GLY A 186 -1.37 -21.04 -3.67
N ALA A 187 -2.27 -20.62 -2.77
CA ALA A 187 -2.98 -19.35 -2.88
C ALA A 187 -2.04 -18.14 -2.82
N LEU A 188 -1.01 -18.18 -1.95
CA LEU A 188 -0.01 -17.11 -1.91
C LEU A 188 0.94 -17.15 -3.10
N ALA A 189 1.34 -18.34 -3.57
CA ALA A 189 2.22 -18.50 -4.73
C ALA A 189 1.53 -18.08 -6.04
N PHE A 190 0.19 -18.18 -6.13
CA PHE A 190 -0.57 -17.75 -7.31
C PHE A 190 -0.22 -16.32 -7.74
N TRP A 191 0.06 -15.43 -6.79
CA TRP A 191 0.39 -14.02 -7.06
C TRP A 191 1.75 -13.82 -7.74
N LEU A 192 2.55 -14.86 -7.90
CA LEU A 192 3.70 -14.88 -8.79
C LEU A 192 3.27 -14.67 -10.26
N LEU A 193 2.12 -15.23 -10.71
CA LEU A 193 1.69 -15.17 -12.12
C LEU A 193 1.54 -13.73 -12.62
N PRO A 194 0.78 -12.84 -11.97
CA PRO A 194 0.73 -11.44 -12.36
C PRO A 194 2.11 -10.76 -12.39
N ALA A 195 3.02 -11.11 -11.46
CA ALA A 195 4.36 -10.52 -11.44
C ALA A 195 5.22 -10.98 -12.64
N VAL A 196 5.13 -12.25 -13.02
CA VAL A 196 5.80 -12.77 -14.23
C VAL A 196 5.21 -12.14 -15.49
N ILE A 197 3.88 -12.04 -15.60
CA ILE A 197 3.21 -11.37 -16.72
C ILE A 197 3.69 -9.92 -16.83
N ALA A 198 3.72 -9.18 -15.71
CA ALA A 198 4.23 -7.81 -15.69
C ALA A 198 5.69 -7.74 -16.15
N ALA A 199 6.56 -8.66 -15.71
CA ALA A 199 7.95 -8.72 -16.10
C ALA A 199 8.10 -9.00 -17.62
N LEU A 200 7.30 -9.90 -18.17
CA LEU A 200 7.30 -10.19 -19.62
C LEU A 200 6.87 -8.96 -20.45
N PHE A 201 5.79 -8.29 -20.05
CA PHE A 201 5.35 -7.06 -20.71
C PHE A 201 6.31 -5.89 -20.53
N TRP A 202 7.18 -5.95 -19.51
CA TRP A 202 8.21 -4.93 -19.25
C TRP A 202 9.47 -5.11 -20.10
N LEU A 203 9.74 -6.30 -20.66
CA LEU A 203 10.92 -6.62 -21.47
C LEU A 203 11.21 -5.60 -22.59
N PRO A 204 10.22 -5.13 -23.39
CA PRO A 204 10.48 -4.14 -24.43
C PRO A 204 11.06 -2.83 -23.93
N GLN A 205 10.80 -2.48 -22.66
CA GLN A 205 11.27 -1.23 -22.03
C GLN A 205 12.76 -1.27 -21.71
N LEU A 206 13.39 -2.46 -21.68
CA LEU A 206 14.82 -2.61 -21.40
C LEU A 206 15.72 -2.08 -22.51
N LYS A 207 15.17 -1.94 -23.74
CA LYS A 207 15.93 -1.44 -24.89
C LYS A 207 16.21 0.06 -24.75
N GLY A 208 17.47 0.43 -24.70
CA GLY A 208 17.89 1.84 -24.60
C GLY A 208 18.03 2.41 -23.19
N THR A 209 17.88 1.56 -22.16
CA THR A 209 18.09 1.96 -20.75
C THR A 209 19.50 2.43 -20.50
N LYS A 210 19.65 3.65 -19.97
CA LYS A 210 20.94 4.22 -19.57
C LYS A 210 20.93 4.55 -18.08
N PRO A 211 22.07 4.39 -17.36
CA PRO A 211 22.22 4.89 -16.00
C PRO A 211 21.93 6.40 -15.94
N VAL A 212 21.18 6.83 -14.93
CA VAL A 212 20.80 8.22 -14.76
C VAL A 212 21.42 8.76 -13.48
N ARG A 213 22.13 9.90 -13.57
CA ARG A 213 22.58 10.63 -12.38
C ARG A 213 21.36 11.31 -11.73
N VAL A 214 20.93 10.79 -10.59
CA VAL A 214 19.90 11.43 -9.77
C VAL A 214 20.61 12.35 -8.78
N PRO A 215 20.39 13.67 -8.83
CA PRO A 215 20.98 14.60 -7.86
C PRO A 215 20.36 14.32 -6.48
N VAL A 216 21.20 13.95 -5.51
CA VAL A 216 20.78 13.85 -4.11
C VAL A 216 20.97 15.24 -3.48
N ARG A 217 19.92 16.04 -3.44
CA ARG A 217 19.91 17.28 -2.66
C ARG A 217 19.47 16.99 -1.23
N ARG A 218 20.28 17.40 -0.27
CA ARG A 218 20.00 17.25 1.16
C ARG A 218 18.95 18.28 1.60
N GLY A 219 17.74 17.83 1.94
CA GLY A 219 16.66 18.66 2.49
C GLY A 219 16.87 19.02 3.98
N ALA A 220 18.03 19.61 4.32
CA ALA A 220 18.39 19.86 5.71
C ALA A 220 17.44 20.81 6.46
N ARG A 221 16.77 21.77 5.75
CA ARG A 221 15.87 22.76 6.37
C ARG A 221 14.50 22.21 6.78
N LEU A 222 13.95 21.20 6.06
CA LEU A 222 12.62 20.65 6.36
C LEU A 222 12.52 19.96 7.72
N ARG A 223 13.65 19.45 8.26
CA ARG A 223 13.68 18.80 9.57
C ARG A 223 13.37 19.74 10.75
N HIS A 224 13.49 21.03 10.56
CA HIS A 224 13.19 22.07 11.56
C HIS A 224 11.86 22.77 11.32
N ASP A 225 11.13 22.40 10.24
CA ASP A 225 9.85 23.01 9.91
C ASP A 225 8.70 22.21 10.55
N PRO A 226 7.92 22.80 11.48
CA PRO A 226 6.79 22.14 12.12
C PRO A 226 5.73 21.66 11.14
N LEU A 227 5.50 22.40 10.03
CA LEU A 227 4.52 22.03 9.03
C LEU A 227 4.98 20.77 8.25
N ALA A 228 6.28 20.65 7.96
CA ALA A 228 6.82 19.44 7.33
C ALA A 228 6.63 18.21 8.22
N TRP A 229 6.77 18.36 9.54
CA TRP A 229 6.49 17.29 10.50
C TRP A 229 4.99 16.97 10.58
N GLN A 230 4.09 17.96 10.59
CA GLN A 230 2.65 17.74 10.59
C GLN A 230 2.19 16.96 9.35
N VAL A 231 2.70 17.32 8.17
CA VAL A 231 2.40 16.59 6.92
C VAL A 231 2.96 15.16 6.97
N SER A 232 4.19 14.98 7.47
CA SER A 232 4.84 13.68 7.56
C SER A 232 4.16 12.75 8.57
N LEU A 233 3.78 13.26 9.73
CA LEU A 233 3.09 12.49 10.77
C LEU A 233 1.66 12.17 10.35
N PHE A 234 0.94 13.09 9.69
CA PHE A 234 -0.37 12.79 9.10
C PHE A 234 -0.25 11.66 8.08
N MET A 235 0.74 11.73 7.17
CA MET A 235 0.99 10.67 6.19
C MET A 235 1.25 9.32 6.87
N GLY A 236 2.04 9.29 7.94
CA GLY A 236 2.34 8.07 8.68
C GLY A 236 1.15 7.49 9.44
N LEU A 237 0.45 8.32 10.21
CA LEU A 237 -0.65 7.86 11.06
C LEU A 237 -1.86 7.39 10.23
N GLN A 238 -2.25 8.13 9.17
CA GLN A 238 -3.31 7.66 8.28
C GLN A 238 -2.90 6.38 7.52
N SER A 239 -1.64 6.24 7.12
CA SER A 239 -1.13 5.01 6.50
C SER A 239 -1.09 3.85 7.50
N SER A 240 -0.83 4.10 8.78
CA SER A 240 -0.92 3.10 9.83
C SER A 240 -2.32 2.50 9.91
N LEU A 241 -3.37 3.33 9.92
CA LEU A 241 -4.76 2.85 9.87
C LEU A 241 -5.05 2.03 8.62
N ALA A 242 -4.53 2.46 7.45
CA ALA A 242 -4.72 1.72 6.21
C ALA A 242 -4.05 0.33 6.25
N TYR A 243 -2.82 0.24 6.77
CA TYR A 243 -2.12 -1.04 6.87
C TYR A 243 -2.68 -1.93 7.99
N ILE A 244 -3.25 -1.38 9.06
CA ILE A 244 -4.04 -2.14 10.04
C ILE A 244 -5.23 -2.80 9.32
N VAL A 245 -5.98 -2.06 8.51
CA VAL A 245 -7.11 -2.60 7.75
C VAL A 245 -6.64 -3.67 6.75
N PHE A 246 -5.58 -3.42 6.00
CA PHE A 246 -5.05 -4.40 5.04
C PHE A 246 -4.54 -5.68 5.71
N GLY A 247 -3.98 -5.58 6.90
CA GLY A 247 -3.43 -6.73 7.62
C GLY A 247 -4.44 -7.47 8.49
N TRP A 248 -5.40 -6.78 9.10
CA TRP A 248 -6.19 -7.33 10.18
C TRP A 248 -7.71 -7.33 9.95
N LEU A 249 -8.25 -6.53 9.02
CA LEU A 249 -9.70 -6.45 8.85
C LEU A 249 -10.36 -7.82 8.58
N PRO A 250 -9.83 -8.69 7.69
CA PRO A 250 -10.42 -10.01 7.51
C PRO A 250 -10.42 -10.86 8.80
N THR A 251 -9.35 -10.83 9.58
CA THR A 251 -9.27 -11.54 10.86
C THR A 251 -10.29 -11.00 11.87
N ILE A 252 -10.39 -9.68 12.01
CA ILE A 252 -11.41 -9.01 12.86
C ILE A 252 -12.82 -9.48 12.48
N LEU A 253 -13.12 -9.53 11.19
CA LEU A 253 -14.45 -9.91 10.72
C LEU A 253 -14.71 -11.42 10.87
N GLN A 254 -13.69 -12.26 10.74
CA GLN A 254 -13.80 -13.70 11.00
C GLN A 254 -14.06 -14.00 12.47
N ASP A 255 -13.34 -13.36 13.39
CA ASP A 255 -13.56 -13.49 14.84
C ASP A 255 -14.95 -13.01 15.26
N ARG A 256 -15.56 -12.14 14.46
CA ARG A 256 -16.94 -11.66 14.63
C ARG A 256 -18.00 -12.55 13.96
N GLY A 257 -17.59 -13.68 13.36
CA GLY A 257 -18.48 -14.71 12.81
C GLY A 257 -18.70 -14.65 11.29
N LEU A 258 -17.97 -13.83 10.53
CA LEU A 258 -18.01 -13.91 9.06
C LEU A 258 -17.15 -15.07 8.57
N THR A 259 -17.55 -15.66 7.44
CA THR A 259 -16.69 -16.63 6.75
C THR A 259 -15.43 -15.95 6.21
N ALA A 260 -14.33 -16.69 6.10
CA ALA A 260 -13.07 -16.16 5.56
C ALA A 260 -13.23 -15.56 4.14
N VAL A 261 -14.07 -16.17 3.29
CA VAL A 261 -14.40 -15.65 1.96
C VAL A 261 -15.11 -14.30 2.07
N THR A 262 -16.15 -14.19 2.90
CA THR A 262 -16.90 -12.94 3.08
C THR A 262 -16.03 -11.84 3.69
N ALA A 263 -15.15 -12.17 4.62
CA ALA A 263 -14.21 -11.23 5.23
C ALA A 263 -13.17 -10.70 4.22
N GLY A 264 -12.65 -11.58 3.34
CA GLY A 264 -11.78 -11.19 2.24
C GLY A 264 -12.48 -10.30 1.21
N LEU A 265 -13.75 -10.63 0.87
CA LEU A 265 -14.59 -9.80 -0.01
C LEU A 265 -14.88 -8.43 0.62
N ALA A 266 -15.11 -8.35 1.93
CA ALA A 266 -15.32 -7.09 2.63
C ALA A 266 -14.09 -6.17 2.52
N LEU A 267 -12.88 -6.70 2.71
CA LEU A 267 -11.65 -5.95 2.46
C LEU A 267 -11.53 -5.53 1.00
N SER A 268 -11.83 -6.42 0.06
CA SER A 268 -11.82 -6.14 -1.38
C SER A 268 -12.73 -4.97 -1.75
N VAL A 269 -13.98 -4.97 -1.29
CA VAL A 269 -14.95 -3.90 -1.51
C VAL A 269 -14.48 -2.58 -0.89
N SER A 270 -13.96 -2.61 0.34
CA SER A 270 -13.37 -1.42 0.97
C SER A 270 -12.28 -0.79 0.11
N ILE A 271 -11.38 -1.60 -0.45
CA ILE A 271 -10.28 -1.12 -1.31
C ILE A 271 -10.80 -0.53 -2.63
N LEU A 272 -11.83 -1.14 -3.24
CA LEU A 272 -12.43 -0.59 -4.47
C LEU A 272 -13.08 0.77 -4.23
N LEU A 273 -13.79 0.93 -3.12
CA LEU A 273 -14.45 2.19 -2.75
C LEU A 273 -13.46 3.32 -2.47
N GLN A 274 -12.22 3.00 -2.09
CA GLN A 274 -11.17 4.00 -1.94
C GLN A 274 -10.93 4.82 -3.21
N VAL A 275 -11.12 4.23 -4.40
CA VAL A 275 -10.91 4.90 -5.69
C VAL A 275 -11.82 6.13 -5.84
N ILE A 276 -13.05 6.06 -5.35
CA ILE A 276 -14.03 7.15 -5.45
C ILE A 276 -13.51 8.39 -4.73
N THR A 277 -13.18 8.27 -3.47
CA THR A 277 -12.75 9.40 -2.66
C THR A 277 -11.28 9.78 -2.89
N ALA A 278 -10.46 8.87 -3.43
CA ALA A 278 -9.12 9.20 -3.89
C ALA A 278 -9.14 10.24 -5.01
N ILE A 279 -10.22 10.33 -5.78
CA ILE A 279 -10.44 11.35 -6.82
C ILE A 279 -11.20 12.56 -6.24
N LEU A 280 -12.29 12.30 -5.52
CA LEU A 280 -13.19 13.37 -5.06
C LEU A 280 -12.57 14.25 -3.97
N ALA A 281 -11.85 13.69 -3.00
CA ALA A 281 -11.31 14.47 -1.89
C ALA A 281 -10.26 15.50 -2.32
N PRO A 282 -9.25 15.17 -3.17
CA PRO A 282 -8.35 16.16 -3.73
C PRO A 282 -9.05 17.20 -4.64
N TRP A 283 -10.07 16.77 -5.39
CA TRP A 283 -10.84 17.66 -6.25
C TRP A 283 -11.61 18.70 -5.44
N ILE A 284 -12.25 18.31 -4.34
CA ILE A 284 -12.90 19.24 -3.40
C ILE A 284 -11.83 20.10 -2.71
N GLY A 285 -10.78 19.47 -2.17
CA GLY A 285 -9.72 20.14 -1.43
C GLY A 285 -8.97 21.19 -2.24
N SER A 286 -8.76 20.96 -3.55
CA SER A 286 -8.10 21.92 -4.44
C SER A 286 -8.89 23.20 -4.71
N ARG A 287 -10.21 23.19 -4.47
CA ARG A 287 -11.09 24.36 -4.59
C ARG A 287 -11.21 25.17 -3.31
N MET A 288 -10.67 24.65 -2.21
CA MET A 288 -10.69 25.30 -0.90
C MET A 288 -9.31 25.88 -0.59
N ARG A 289 -9.27 27.05 0.05
CA ARG A 289 -8.01 27.62 0.57
C ARG A 289 -7.49 26.79 1.76
N ASP A 290 -8.40 26.36 2.62
CA ASP A 290 -8.12 25.56 3.82
C ASP A 290 -8.71 24.15 3.63
N GLN A 291 -7.88 23.11 3.72
CA GLN A 291 -8.26 21.74 3.50
C GLN A 291 -8.76 21.01 4.75
N ARG A 292 -8.82 21.68 5.91
CA ARG A 292 -9.17 21.04 7.20
C ARG A 292 -10.52 20.36 7.18
N ALA A 293 -11.55 21.00 6.60
CA ALA A 293 -12.90 20.43 6.57
C ALA A 293 -12.95 19.09 5.82
N VAL A 294 -12.26 19.00 4.68
CA VAL A 294 -12.15 17.75 3.91
C VAL A 294 -11.39 16.70 4.72
N LEU A 295 -10.27 17.07 5.35
CA LEU A 295 -9.45 16.18 6.17
C LEU A 295 -10.23 15.65 7.37
N VAL A 296 -10.97 16.50 8.08
CA VAL A 296 -11.86 16.08 9.19
C VAL A 296 -12.92 15.11 8.70
N GLY A 297 -13.57 15.40 7.57
CA GLY A 297 -14.62 14.55 7.01
C GLY A 297 -14.10 13.15 6.65
N VAL A 298 -12.99 13.04 5.92
CA VAL A 298 -12.44 11.74 5.53
C VAL A 298 -11.84 10.97 6.72
N MET A 299 -11.25 11.67 7.71
CA MET A 299 -10.79 11.03 8.94
C MET A 299 -11.93 10.53 9.81
N ALA A 300 -13.02 11.29 9.91
CA ALA A 300 -14.23 10.86 10.62
C ALA A 300 -14.83 9.62 9.97
N LEU A 301 -14.97 9.59 8.63
CA LEU A 301 -15.42 8.39 7.90
C LEU A 301 -14.50 7.19 8.17
N THR A 302 -13.18 7.39 8.17
CA THR A 302 -12.22 6.31 8.44
C THR A 302 -12.40 5.75 9.86
N LEU A 303 -12.46 6.62 10.87
CA LEU A 303 -12.59 6.21 12.27
C LEU A 303 -13.96 5.54 12.53
N VAL A 304 -15.04 6.18 12.10
CA VAL A 304 -16.41 5.66 12.30
C VAL A 304 -16.58 4.32 11.57
N GLY A 305 -16.10 4.22 10.33
CA GLY A 305 -16.14 2.96 9.57
C GLY A 305 -15.36 1.84 10.25
N LEU A 306 -14.16 2.14 10.77
CA LEU A 306 -13.31 1.14 11.44
C LEU A 306 -13.91 0.69 12.78
N LEU A 307 -14.41 1.63 13.59
CA LEU A 307 -15.10 1.30 14.84
C LEU A 307 -16.43 0.55 14.58
N GLY A 308 -17.14 0.88 13.51
CA GLY A 308 -18.30 0.12 13.07
C GLY A 308 -17.95 -1.32 12.70
N CYS A 309 -16.84 -1.54 11.98
CA CYS A 309 -16.32 -2.88 11.70
C CYS A 309 -15.92 -3.64 12.97
N LEU A 310 -15.47 -2.94 14.03
CA LEU A 310 -15.08 -3.56 15.30
C LEU A 310 -16.27 -3.87 16.22
N TYR A 311 -17.28 -3.00 16.30
CA TYR A 311 -18.25 -3.04 17.40
C TYR A 311 -19.72 -3.08 16.98
N ALA A 312 -20.07 -2.59 15.79
CA ALA A 312 -21.48 -2.55 15.37
C ALA A 312 -22.06 -3.96 15.09
N PRO A 313 -23.36 -4.18 15.15
CA PRO A 313 -23.97 -5.48 14.83
C PRO A 313 -23.49 -6.02 13.48
N ILE A 314 -23.14 -7.31 13.42
CA ILE A 314 -22.51 -7.92 12.24
C ILE A 314 -23.41 -7.82 10.99
N GLY A 315 -24.73 -7.80 11.14
CA GLY A 315 -25.67 -7.61 10.04
C GLY A 315 -25.53 -6.28 9.31
N SER A 316 -24.93 -5.26 9.95
CA SER A 316 -24.67 -3.94 9.36
C SER A 316 -23.26 -3.77 8.79
N VAL A 317 -22.44 -4.82 8.78
CA VAL A 317 -20.99 -4.75 8.46
C VAL A 317 -20.72 -4.09 7.10
N TRP A 318 -21.55 -4.36 6.10
CA TRP A 318 -21.38 -3.80 4.75
C TRP A 318 -21.48 -2.27 4.72
N LEU A 319 -22.36 -1.69 5.56
CA LEU A 319 -22.42 -0.23 5.72
C LEU A 319 -21.09 0.33 6.22
N TRP A 320 -20.51 -0.31 7.23
CA TRP A 320 -19.25 0.14 7.82
C TRP A 320 -18.05 -0.05 6.87
N ILE A 321 -18.08 -1.11 6.06
CA ILE A 321 -17.10 -1.35 5.00
C ILE A 321 -17.15 -0.23 3.94
N VAL A 322 -18.34 0.20 3.54
CA VAL A 322 -18.52 1.33 2.59
C VAL A 322 -17.97 2.62 3.21
N ILE A 323 -18.37 2.95 4.44
CA ILE A 323 -17.92 4.15 5.15
C ILE A 323 -16.39 4.14 5.30
N LEU A 324 -15.80 3.00 5.69
CA LEU A 324 -14.36 2.81 5.87
C LEU A 324 -13.61 3.02 4.55
N GLY A 325 -14.07 2.38 3.47
CA GLY A 325 -13.44 2.49 2.15
C GLY A 325 -13.43 3.93 1.63
N LEU A 326 -14.56 4.63 1.74
CA LEU A 326 -14.67 6.04 1.37
C LEU A 326 -13.74 6.91 2.24
N GLY A 327 -13.66 6.66 3.54
CA GLY A 327 -12.75 7.38 4.42
C GLY A 327 -11.30 7.22 4.02
N GLN A 328 -10.83 5.98 3.89
CA GLN A 328 -9.41 5.67 3.63
C GLN A 328 -8.90 6.18 2.27
N GLY A 329 -9.72 6.10 1.22
CA GLY A 329 -9.33 6.65 -0.08
C GLY A 329 -9.09 8.15 -0.02
N GLY A 330 -9.96 8.88 0.67
CA GLY A 330 -9.85 10.32 0.88
C GLY A 330 -8.63 10.71 1.74
N THR A 331 -8.37 10.00 2.84
CA THR A 331 -7.23 10.31 3.72
C THR A 331 -5.90 10.14 3.01
N PHE A 332 -5.71 9.05 2.27
CA PHE A 332 -4.46 8.80 1.54
C PHE A 332 -4.24 9.80 0.40
N SER A 333 -5.25 10.06 -0.41
CA SER A 333 -5.13 10.99 -1.52
C SER A 333 -4.92 12.43 -1.06
N MET A 334 -5.56 12.83 0.04
CA MET A 334 -5.32 14.14 0.64
C MET A 334 -3.91 14.26 1.24
N ALA A 335 -3.38 13.20 1.85
CA ALA A 335 -1.99 13.20 2.33
C ALA A 335 -1.01 13.46 1.18
N LEU A 336 -1.18 12.80 0.03
CA LEU A 336 -0.36 13.07 -1.17
C LEU A 336 -0.58 14.47 -1.72
N THR A 337 -1.82 14.98 -1.70
CA THR A 337 -2.15 16.32 -2.18
C THR A 337 -1.48 17.40 -1.33
N LEU A 338 -1.45 17.22 -0.01
CA LEU A 338 -0.78 18.16 0.90
C LEU A 338 0.73 18.25 0.63
N LEU A 339 1.40 17.15 0.20
CA LEU A 339 2.81 17.21 -0.19
C LEU A 339 3.06 18.21 -1.32
N ALA A 340 2.14 18.31 -2.27
CA ALA A 340 2.23 19.26 -3.37
C ALA A 340 1.80 20.67 -2.96
N LEU A 341 0.69 20.81 -2.22
CA LEU A 341 0.14 22.11 -1.84
C LEU A 341 0.98 22.87 -0.81
N ARG A 342 1.69 22.16 0.07
CA ARG A 342 2.51 22.75 1.14
C ARG A 342 3.95 23.06 0.71
N ALA A 343 4.35 22.64 -0.47
CA ALA A 343 5.68 22.95 -1.00
C ALA A 343 5.62 24.17 -1.94
N PRO A 344 6.51 25.16 -1.78
CA PRO A 344 6.56 26.35 -2.65
C PRO A 344 7.08 26.02 -4.06
N ASP A 345 7.86 24.96 -4.22
CA ASP A 345 8.49 24.57 -5.48
C ASP A 345 8.63 23.05 -5.61
N ALA A 346 8.92 22.57 -6.82
CA ALA A 346 9.02 21.14 -7.12
C ALA A 346 10.15 20.42 -6.37
N ILE A 347 11.25 21.12 -6.06
CA ILE A 347 12.41 20.54 -5.35
C ILE A 347 12.04 20.33 -3.88
N THR A 348 11.40 21.32 -3.29
CA THR A 348 10.87 21.25 -1.91
C THR A 348 9.78 20.19 -1.82
N ALA A 349 8.88 20.08 -2.80
CA ALA A 349 7.86 19.03 -2.86
C ALA A 349 8.48 17.62 -2.87
N ALA A 350 9.52 17.42 -3.68
CA ALA A 350 10.23 16.14 -3.72
C ALA A 350 10.92 15.81 -2.38
N SER A 351 11.52 16.82 -1.75
CA SER A 351 12.20 16.66 -0.46
C SER A 351 11.20 16.38 0.67
N LEU A 352 10.06 17.09 0.69
CA LEU A 352 8.97 16.88 1.64
C LEU A 352 8.34 15.49 1.44
N SER A 353 8.14 15.07 0.20
CA SER A 353 7.64 13.73 -0.13
C SER A 353 8.59 12.63 0.35
N ALA A 354 9.90 12.80 0.15
CA ALA A 354 10.90 11.85 0.65
C ALA A 354 10.90 11.77 2.18
N MET A 355 10.79 12.90 2.89
CA MET A 355 10.69 12.95 4.34
C MET A 355 9.39 12.28 4.83
N ALA A 356 8.26 12.67 4.26
CA ALA A 356 6.94 12.19 4.68
C ALA A 356 6.76 10.69 4.41
N GLN A 357 7.22 10.18 3.27
CA GLN A 357 7.13 8.76 2.97
C GLN A 357 8.15 7.92 3.78
N GLY A 358 9.37 8.40 3.94
CA GLY A 358 10.39 7.70 4.72
C GLY A 358 10.00 7.56 6.19
N ILE A 359 9.69 8.67 6.87
CA ILE A 359 9.25 8.68 8.27
C ILE A 359 7.86 8.06 8.39
N GLY A 360 6.95 8.43 7.47
CA GLY A 360 5.56 8.00 7.50
C GLY A 360 5.40 6.50 7.37
N TYR A 361 6.06 5.84 6.42
CA TYR A 361 5.93 4.38 6.26
C TYR A 361 6.62 3.59 7.39
N THR A 362 7.71 4.14 7.96
CA THR A 362 8.31 3.54 9.17
C THR A 362 7.33 3.58 10.34
N LEU A 363 6.67 4.72 10.55
CA LEU A 363 5.63 4.86 11.56
C LEU A 363 4.40 3.98 11.24
N ALA A 364 3.98 3.94 9.98
CA ALA A 364 2.84 3.16 9.54
C ALA A 364 3.02 1.65 9.77
N ALA A 365 4.24 1.16 9.66
CA ALA A 365 4.56 -0.24 9.93
C ALA A 365 4.30 -0.64 11.39
N MET A 366 4.37 0.30 12.34
CA MET A 366 4.08 0.02 13.74
C MET A 366 2.62 -0.33 14.00
N GLY A 367 1.67 0.13 13.16
CA GLY A 367 0.24 -0.10 13.35
C GLY A 367 -0.13 -1.58 13.39
N PRO A 368 0.09 -2.36 12.33
CA PRO A 368 -0.23 -3.79 12.31
C PRO A 368 0.51 -4.60 13.39
N LEU A 369 1.75 -4.21 13.72
CA LEU A 369 2.52 -4.83 14.80
C LEU A 369 1.84 -4.62 16.16
N LEU A 370 1.50 -3.37 16.49
CA LEU A 370 0.85 -3.04 17.74
C LEU A 370 -0.50 -3.71 17.88
N VAL A 371 -1.28 -3.83 16.79
CA VAL A 371 -2.53 -4.60 16.80
C VAL A 371 -2.28 -6.04 17.21
N GLY A 372 -1.29 -6.72 16.61
CA GLY A 372 -0.96 -8.10 16.96
C GLY A 372 -0.54 -8.26 18.42
N VAL A 373 0.35 -7.40 18.90
CA VAL A 373 0.84 -7.43 20.29
C VAL A 373 -0.29 -7.16 21.30
N LEU A 374 -1.10 -6.12 21.04
CA LEU A 374 -2.20 -5.76 21.95
C LEU A 374 -3.32 -6.79 21.93
N HIS A 375 -3.61 -7.39 20.79
CA HIS A 375 -4.58 -8.49 20.69
C HIS A 375 -4.08 -9.73 21.45
N ASP A 376 -2.80 -10.06 21.31
CA ASP A 376 -2.16 -11.18 22.02
C ASP A 376 -2.23 -10.99 23.55
N TRP A 377 -1.89 -9.77 23.99
CA TRP A 377 -1.88 -9.42 25.42
C TRP A 377 -3.28 -9.32 26.04
N SER A 378 -4.26 -8.74 25.33
CA SER A 378 -5.61 -8.47 25.86
C SER A 378 -6.62 -9.57 25.60
N GLY A 379 -6.32 -10.52 24.71
CA GLY A 379 -7.24 -11.59 24.29
C GLY A 379 -8.47 -11.10 23.53
N GLY A 380 -8.47 -9.86 23.02
CA GLY A 380 -9.64 -9.30 22.33
C GLY A 380 -9.41 -8.01 21.58
N TRP A 381 -10.48 -7.49 20.94
CA TRP A 381 -10.41 -6.33 20.05
C TRP A 381 -10.63 -4.98 20.74
N ASN A 382 -11.00 -4.94 22.04
CA ASN A 382 -11.33 -3.70 22.73
C ASN A 382 -10.11 -2.75 22.87
N VAL A 383 -8.95 -3.29 23.24
CA VAL A 383 -7.72 -2.51 23.32
C VAL A 383 -7.24 -2.06 21.94
N VAL A 384 -7.46 -2.89 20.93
CA VAL A 384 -7.18 -2.52 19.54
C VAL A 384 -8.07 -1.34 19.09
N GLY A 385 -9.35 -1.31 19.49
CA GLY A 385 -10.24 -0.19 19.22
C GLY A 385 -9.75 1.13 19.85
N ILE A 386 -9.17 1.06 21.06
CA ILE A 386 -8.54 2.23 21.70
C ILE A 386 -7.30 2.67 20.90
N LEU A 387 -6.45 1.73 20.47
CA LEU A 387 -5.28 2.02 19.65
C LEU A 387 -5.67 2.74 18.36
N VAL A 388 -6.61 2.19 17.57
CA VAL A 388 -7.00 2.79 16.29
C VAL A 388 -7.66 4.16 16.48
N SER A 389 -8.40 4.35 17.58
CA SER A 389 -8.97 5.66 17.94
C SER A 389 -7.86 6.67 18.27
N ALA A 390 -6.86 6.27 19.06
CA ALA A 390 -5.72 7.12 19.39
C ALA A 390 -4.91 7.51 18.13
N ILE A 391 -4.65 6.54 17.23
CA ILE A 391 -3.97 6.81 15.95
C ILE A 391 -4.80 7.78 15.10
N ALA A 392 -6.12 7.57 14.99
CA ALA A 392 -7.00 8.41 14.19
C ALA A 392 -7.10 9.83 14.74
N LEU A 393 -7.19 10.00 16.07
CA LEU A 393 -7.19 11.31 16.72
C LEU A 393 -5.84 12.01 16.53
N GLY A 394 -4.73 11.29 16.70
CA GLY A 394 -3.40 11.81 16.40
C GLY A 394 -3.27 12.26 14.94
N ALA A 395 -3.75 11.45 14.00
CA ALA A 395 -3.79 11.81 12.59
C ALA A 395 -4.66 13.06 12.33
N LEU A 396 -5.81 13.17 13.00
CA LEU A 396 -6.68 14.34 12.91
C LEU A 396 -6.00 15.62 13.41
N VAL A 397 -5.30 15.56 14.55
CA VAL A 397 -4.52 16.70 15.08
C VAL A 397 -3.46 17.15 14.07
N MET A 398 -2.72 16.19 13.50
CA MET A 398 -1.71 16.51 12.48
C MET A 398 -2.35 17.05 11.20
N ALA A 399 -3.50 16.49 10.79
CA ALA A 399 -4.29 16.95 9.64
C ALA A 399 -4.77 18.39 9.79
N LEU A 400 -5.23 18.78 10.98
CA LEU A 400 -5.65 20.16 11.28
C LEU A 400 -4.48 21.16 11.18
N GLY A 401 -3.28 20.74 11.52
CA GLY A 401 -2.07 21.53 11.30
C GLY A 401 -1.68 21.62 9.83
N ALA A 402 -1.58 20.46 9.17
CA ALA A 402 -1.17 20.33 7.77
C ALA A 402 -2.19 20.91 6.78
N GLY A 403 -3.49 20.96 7.14
CA GLY A 403 -4.58 21.50 6.32
C GLY A 403 -4.62 23.03 6.24
N ARG A 404 -3.84 23.77 7.05
CA ARG A 404 -3.79 25.24 7.02
C ARG A 404 -3.21 25.76 5.70
N ASP A 405 -3.70 26.89 5.21
CA ASP A 405 -3.14 27.57 4.03
C ASP A 405 -1.76 28.17 4.35
N ARG A 406 -0.73 27.31 4.42
CA ARG A 406 0.67 27.67 4.68
C ARG A 406 1.58 26.78 3.83
N GLN A 407 2.79 27.27 3.58
CA GLN A 407 3.84 26.49 2.88
C GLN A 407 5.03 26.27 3.81
N VAL A 408 5.74 25.18 3.60
CA VAL A 408 7.00 24.89 4.29
C VAL A 408 8.10 25.83 3.78
N ALA A 409 9.14 26.03 4.58
CA ALA A 409 10.30 26.82 4.17
C ALA A 409 10.93 26.24 2.89
N SER A 410 11.25 27.10 1.91
CA SER A 410 11.93 26.68 0.69
C SER A 410 13.28 26.03 1.01
N THR A 411 13.58 24.93 0.31
CA THR A 411 14.91 24.30 0.37
C THR A 411 15.94 25.00 -0.53
N GLN A 412 15.49 25.92 -1.38
CA GLN A 412 16.35 26.82 -2.12
C GLN A 412 16.82 27.91 -1.17
N GLY A 413 18.11 27.94 -0.84
CA GLY A 413 18.70 29.05 -0.09
C GLY A 413 18.55 30.35 -0.87
N VAL A 414 18.17 31.43 -0.19
CA VAL A 414 18.53 32.75 -0.65
C VAL A 414 20.04 32.83 -0.46
N ASP A 415 20.78 32.74 -1.57
CA ASP A 415 22.21 33.04 -1.63
C ASP A 415 22.43 34.53 -1.33
#